data_0af0f24bed732a3c24698fc0e191b0f2
#
_entry.id   0af0f24bed732a3c24698fc0e191b0f2
#
_cell.length_a   1.000
_cell.length_b   1.000
_cell.length_c   1.000
_cell.angle_alpha   90.00
_cell.angle_beta   90.00
_cell.angle_gamma   90.00
#
_symmetry.space_group_name_H-M   'P 1'
#
loop_
_entity.id
_entity.type
_entity.pdbx_description
1 polymer ?
#
loop_
_entity_poly.entity_id
_entity_poly.type
_entity_poly.pdbx_seq_one_letter_code
_entity_poly.pdbx_strand_id
1 'polypeptide(L)'
;FGGAQALSYAAEHITSGDEQLALLVGVDTQVCHGMLRCGAIGLITGIGNVLPQPVLKLFELCLMALNGDAQAKSYANQLDDALMVLSTFDEGPELVLYYKYLLFLRGESEYEFHFNAFDELSPSQKSFAENHLKLFERWWDGWEGKNHQTN
;
A
#
# COMPACT_ATOMS: atom_id res chain seq x y z
N PHE A 1 -13.45 -1.47 -9.78
CA PHE A 1 -12.40 -0.64 -9.17
C PHE A 1 -12.66 0.81 -9.53
N GLY A 2 -13.12 1.64 -8.56
CA GLY A 2 -13.59 3.00 -8.83
C GLY A 2 -12.64 4.12 -8.38
N GLY A 3 -11.45 3.80 -7.91
CA GLY A 3 -10.48 4.78 -7.40
C GLY A 3 -10.99 5.59 -6.21
N ALA A 4 -10.37 6.74 -5.97
CA ALA A 4 -10.67 7.62 -4.83
C ALA A 4 -12.12 8.10 -4.79
N GLN A 5 -12.74 8.35 -5.94
CA GLN A 5 -14.13 8.83 -6.02
C GLN A 5 -15.13 7.76 -5.56
N ALA A 6 -14.93 6.51 -5.99
CA ALA A 6 -15.81 5.41 -5.57
C ALA A 6 -15.63 5.08 -4.08
N LEU A 7 -14.41 5.17 -3.55
CA LEU A 7 -14.14 5.00 -2.13
C LEU A 7 -14.83 6.10 -1.31
N SER A 8 -14.74 7.37 -1.75
CA SER A 8 -15.43 8.49 -1.08
C SER A 8 -16.94 8.30 -1.08
N TYR A 9 -17.52 7.86 -2.20
CA TYR A 9 -18.95 7.60 -2.31
C TYR A 9 -19.40 6.45 -1.39
N ALA A 10 -18.64 5.35 -1.36
CA ALA A 10 -18.91 4.24 -0.46
C ALA A 10 -18.81 4.65 1.02
N ALA A 11 -17.80 5.46 1.37
CA ALA A 11 -17.61 5.99 2.71
C ALA A 11 -18.80 6.85 3.16
N GLU A 12 -19.33 7.69 2.27
CA GLU A 12 -20.49 8.53 2.56
C GLU A 12 -21.72 7.70 2.96
N HIS A 13 -21.95 6.59 2.28
CA HIS A 13 -23.03 5.66 2.61
C HIS A 13 -22.79 4.89 3.90
N ILE A 14 -21.57 4.48 4.19
CA ILE A 14 -21.21 3.72 5.39
C ILE A 14 -21.24 4.63 6.62
N THR A 15 -20.62 5.80 6.54
CA THR A 15 -20.49 6.72 7.69
C THR A 15 -21.79 7.46 8.02
N SER A 16 -22.72 7.58 7.07
CA SER A 16 -24.00 8.27 7.28
C SER A 16 -25.13 7.37 7.78
N GLY A 17 -24.97 6.05 7.77
CA GLY A 17 -26.10 5.13 7.95
C GLY A 17 -25.96 4.01 8.95
N ASP A 18 -24.77 3.51 9.25
CA ASP A 18 -24.65 2.33 10.12
C ASP A 18 -23.34 2.31 10.91
N GLU A 19 -23.43 2.60 12.20
CA GLU A 19 -22.29 2.58 13.14
C GLU A 19 -21.69 1.17 13.36
N GLN A 20 -22.35 0.12 12.89
CA GLN A 20 -21.86 -1.27 13.00
C GLN A 20 -20.96 -1.67 11.81
N LEU A 21 -20.88 -0.85 10.76
CA LEU A 21 -20.03 -1.10 9.60
C LEU A 21 -18.68 -0.38 9.73
N ALA A 22 -17.62 -1.11 9.40
CA ALA A 22 -16.25 -0.59 9.37
C ALA A 22 -15.75 -0.51 7.93
N LEU A 23 -15.22 0.65 7.54
CA LEU A 23 -14.58 0.82 6.24
C LEU A 23 -13.12 0.37 6.33
N LEU A 24 -12.72 -0.54 5.43
CA LEU A 24 -11.32 -0.93 5.22
C LEU A 24 -10.91 -0.53 3.80
N VAL A 25 -9.69 0.00 3.66
CA VAL A 25 -9.13 0.29 2.33
C VAL A 25 -8.58 -0.99 1.72
N GLY A 26 -9.06 -1.37 0.55
CA GLY A 26 -8.67 -2.59 -0.15
C GLY A 26 -7.85 -2.34 -1.44
N VAL A 27 -7.39 -1.13 -1.68
CA VAL A 27 -6.57 -0.77 -2.85
C VAL A 27 -5.34 -0.01 -2.39
N ASP A 28 -4.16 -0.50 -2.72
CA ASP A 28 -2.87 0.04 -2.22
C ASP A 28 -2.66 1.52 -2.54
N THR A 29 -3.14 2.00 -3.70
CA THR A 29 -3.03 3.40 -4.11
C THR A 29 -4.01 4.35 -3.40
N GLN A 30 -4.87 3.85 -2.50
CA GLN A 30 -5.91 4.64 -1.84
C GLN A 30 -5.77 4.70 -0.31
N VAL A 31 -4.64 4.27 0.24
CA VAL A 31 -4.46 4.15 1.69
C VAL A 31 -4.61 5.49 2.39
N CYS A 32 -3.81 6.49 2.06
CA CYS A 32 -3.90 7.81 2.68
C CYS A 32 -5.26 8.47 2.45
N HIS A 33 -5.82 8.35 1.24
CA HIS A 33 -7.14 8.91 0.94
C HIS A 33 -8.22 8.25 1.81
N GLY A 34 -8.24 6.93 1.89
CA GLY A 34 -9.23 6.18 2.69
C GLY A 34 -9.14 6.48 4.18
N MET A 35 -7.92 6.46 4.72
CA MET A 35 -7.69 6.72 6.14
C MET A 35 -7.96 8.17 6.53
N LEU A 36 -7.39 9.13 5.79
CA LEU A 36 -7.41 10.53 6.21
C LEU A 36 -8.68 11.29 5.79
N ARG A 37 -9.44 10.78 4.82
CA ARG A 37 -10.60 11.51 4.24
C ARG A 37 -11.90 10.73 4.24
N CYS A 38 -11.85 9.38 4.25
CA CYS A 38 -13.03 8.55 4.11
C CYS A 38 -13.43 7.84 5.42
N GLY A 39 -12.68 8.04 6.51
CA GLY A 39 -12.98 7.40 7.80
C GLY A 39 -12.68 5.90 7.83
N ALA A 40 -11.82 5.40 6.97
CA ALA A 40 -11.38 4.01 7.04
C ALA A 40 -10.60 3.77 8.34
N ILE A 41 -10.81 2.61 8.94
CA ILE A 41 -10.19 2.21 10.21
C ILE A 41 -9.12 1.14 10.04
N GLY A 42 -8.89 0.66 8.83
CA GLY A 42 -7.91 -0.38 8.55
C GLY A 42 -7.64 -0.57 7.06
N LEU A 43 -6.71 -1.46 6.78
CA LEU A 43 -6.17 -1.71 5.43
C LEU A 43 -6.18 -3.21 5.12
N ILE A 44 -6.41 -3.53 3.85
CA ILE A 44 -6.16 -4.85 3.25
C ILE A 44 -5.34 -4.58 1.99
N THR A 45 -4.03 -4.78 2.05
CA THR A 45 -3.08 -4.34 1.02
C THR A 45 -2.33 -5.51 0.39
N GLY A 46 -2.11 -5.46 -0.92
CA GLY A 46 -1.26 -6.40 -1.64
C GLY A 46 0.22 -6.19 -1.33
N ILE A 47 0.68 -4.93 -1.40
CA ILE A 47 2.08 -4.57 -1.12
C ILE A 47 2.49 -4.85 0.33
N GLY A 48 1.56 -4.93 1.26
CA GLY A 48 1.81 -5.30 2.65
C GLY A 48 2.37 -6.71 2.83
N ASN A 49 2.14 -7.63 1.87
CA ASN A 49 2.80 -8.94 1.86
C ASN A 49 4.29 -8.82 1.59
N VAL A 50 4.70 -7.88 0.76
CA VAL A 50 6.10 -7.67 0.35
C VAL A 50 6.84 -6.75 1.32
N LEU A 51 6.18 -5.66 1.72
CA LEU A 51 6.75 -4.56 2.51
C LEU A 51 5.91 -4.29 3.77
N PRO A 52 5.80 -5.26 4.71
CA PRO A 52 4.94 -5.10 5.88
C PRO A 52 5.32 -3.90 6.76
N GLN A 53 6.61 -3.66 6.98
CA GLN A 53 7.06 -2.56 7.84
C GLN A 53 6.72 -1.17 7.27
N PRO A 54 6.97 -0.85 5.99
CA PRO A 54 6.49 0.39 5.38
C PRO A 54 4.98 0.57 5.45
N VAL A 55 4.20 -0.48 5.19
CA VAL A 55 2.72 -0.39 5.24
C VAL A 55 2.22 -0.17 6.66
N LEU A 56 2.77 -0.87 7.65
CA LEU A 56 2.45 -0.62 9.05
C LEU A 56 2.81 0.80 9.47
N LYS A 57 3.97 1.31 9.03
CA LYS A 57 4.37 2.69 9.28
C LYS A 57 3.43 3.71 8.66
N LEU A 58 2.98 3.47 7.42
CA LEU A 58 1.99 4.32 6.77
C LEU A 58 0.68 4.38 7.57
N PHE A 59 0.21 3.22 8.03
CA PHE A 59 -0.97 3.13 8.88
C PHE A 59 -0.80 3.91 10.19
N GLU A 60 0.31 3.73 10.91
CA GLU A 60 0.64 4.47 12.13
C GLU A 60 0.65 5.98 11.91
N LEU A 61 1.31 6.43 10.85
CA LEU A 61 1.38 7.87 10.50
C LEU A 61 0.00 8.44 10.17
N CYS A 62 -0.86 7.69 9.50
CA CYS A 62 -2.25 8.10 9.26
C CYS A 62 -3.02 8.25 10.58
N LEU A 63 -2.86 7.33 11.54
CA LEU A 63 -3.49 7.43 12.86
C LEU A 63 -2.98 8.64 13.65
N MET A 64 -1.68 8.90 13.65
CA MET A 64 -1.10 10.09 14.28
C MET A 64 -1.63 11.38 13.63
N ALA A 65 -1.72 11.41 12.31
CA ALA A 65 -2.26 12.55 11.56
C ALA A 65 -3.74 12.83 11.90
N LEU A 66 -4.56 11.79 12.08
CA LEU A 66 -5.95 11.91 12.51
C LEU A 66 -6.06 12.45 13.94
N ASN A 67 -5.05 12.20 14.79
CA ASN A 67 -4.95 12.77 16.14
C ASN A 67 -4.31 14.17 16.17
N GLY A 68 -4.09 14.79 15.02
CA GLY A 68 -3.64 16.19 14.90
C GLY A 68 -2.13 16.39 14.71
N ASP A 69 -1.34 15.32 14.55
CA ASP A 69 0.09 15.42 14.25
C ASP A 69 0.30 15.85 12.78
N ALA A 70 0.63 17.11 12.57
CA ALA A 70 0.85 17.69 11.25
C ALA A 70 2.12 17.12 10.56
N GLN A 71 3.15 16.78 11.37
CA GLN A 71 4.38 16.17 10.83
C GLN A 71 4.12 14.73 10.37
N ALA A 72 3.38 13.96 11.17
CA ALA A 72 2.95 12.61 10.77
C ALA A 72 2.14 12.63 9.47
N LYS A 73 1.25 13.63 9.30
CA LYS A 73 0.51 13.81 8.04
C LYS A 73 1.44 14.05 6.85
N SER A 74 2.47 14.88 7.03
CA SER A 74 3.47 15.13 5.98
C SER A 74 4.22 13.83 5.63
N TYR A 75 4.65 13.08 6.64
CA TYR A 75 5.34 11.82 6.45
C TYR A 75 4.43 10.73 5.84
N ALA A 76 3.15 10.67 6.22
CA ALA A 76 2.20 9.76 5.60
C ALA A 76 2.09 10.00 4.09
N ASN A 77 1.94 11.26 3.67
CA ASN A 77 1.89 11.59 2.24
C ASN A 77 3.21 11.23 1.52
N GLN A 78 4.36 11.50 2.11
CA GLN A 78 5.66 11.13 1.53
C GLN A 78 5.80 9.62 1.34
N LEU A 79 5.39 8.83 2.33
CA LEU A 79 5.47 7.38 2.27
C LEU A 79 4.46 6.79 1.26
N ASP A 80 3.24 7.34 1.22
CA ASP A 80 2.21 6.98 0.24
C ASP A 80 2.69 7.23 -1.20
N ASP A 81 3.26 8.42 -1.45
CA ASP A 81 3.86 8.77 -2.74
C ASP A 81 5.04 7.85 -3.11
N ALA A 82 5.90 7.53 -2.16
CA ALA A 82 7.03 6.62 -2.40
C ALA A 82 6.60 5.18 -2.67
N LEU A 83 5.56 4.69 -1.98
CA LEU A 83 4.97 3.37 -2.22
C LEU A 83 4.25 3.28 -3.56
N MET A 84 3.80 4.41 -4.14
CA MET A 84 3.03 4.44 -5.38
C MET A 84 3.69 3.68 -6.53
N VAL A 85 5.02 3.68 -6.60
CA VAL A 85 5.77 2.95 -7.64
C VAL A 85 5.55 1.43 -7.62
N LEU A 86 5.12 0.89 -6.48
CA LEU A 86 4.81 -0.53 -6.28
C LEU A 86 3.30 -0.76 -6.11
N SER A 87 2.60 0.17 -5.47
CA SER A 87 1.15 0.07 -5.24
C SER A 87 0.34 0.03 -6.53
N THR A 88 0.85 0.61 -7.63
CA THR A 88 0.21 0.56 -8.94
C THR A 88 0.10 -0.86 -9.51
N PHE A 89 0.87 -1.82 -9.02
CA PHE A 89 0.72 -3.23 -9.41
C PHE A 89 -0.64 -3.80 -9.01
N ASP A 90 -1.27 -3.25 -7.96
CA ASP A 90 -2.60 -3.64 -7.50
C ASP A 90 -3.73 -3.30 -8.50
N GLU A 91 -3.48 -2.41 -9.44
CA GLU A 91 -4.45 -1.96 -10.45
C GLU A 91 -4.44 -2.82 -11.72
N GLY A 92 -3.44 -3.68 -11.90
CA GLY A 92 -3.26 -4.51 -13.10
C GLY A 92 -3.76 -5.94 -12.95
N PRO A 93 -3.97 -6.63 -14.08
CA PRO A 93 -4.42 -8.03 -14.09
C PRO A 93 -3.34 -8.99 -13.55
N GLU A 94 -2.07 -8.61 -13.60
CA GLU A 94 -0.95 -9.42 -13.14
C GLU A 94 -0.53 -9.13 -11.70
N LEU A 95 -1.38 -8.47 -10.89
CA LEU A 95 -1.02 -8.06 -9.52
C LEU A 95 -0.42 -9.21 -8.69
N VAL A 96 -1.00 -10.40 -8.75
CA VAL A 96 -0.51 -11.57 -7.99
C VAL A 96 0.87 -12.00 -8.45
N LEU A 97 1.14 -11.94 -9.76
CA LEU A 97 2.44 -12.31 -10.34
C LEU A 97 3.52 -11.31 -9.90
N TYR A 98 3.20 -10.02 -9.90
CA TYR A 98 4.13 -8.99 -9.43
C TYR A 98 4.45 -9.17 -7.95
N TYR A 99 3.46 -9.31 -7.07
CA TYR A 99 3.72 -9.47 -5.64
C TYR A 99 4.44 -10.76 -5.31
N LYS A 100 4.14 -11.87 -5.97
CA LYS A 100 4.90 -13.11 -5.83
C LYS A 100 6.36 -12.93 -6.28
N TYR A 101 6.59 -12.25 -7.40
CA TYR A 101 7.94 -11.98 -7.87
C TYR A 101 8.72 -11.07 -6.91
N LEU A 102 8.09 -10.06 -6.33
CA LEU A 102 8.71 -9.21 -5.31
C LEU A 102 9.07 -10.00 -4.05
N LEU A 103 8.21 -10.92 -3.60
CA LEU A 103 8.49 -11.83 -2.48
C LEU A 103 9.68 -12.75 -2.80
N PHE A 104 9.73 -13.32 -4.00
CA PHE A 104 10.86 -14.12 -4.47
C PHE A 104 12.17 -13.32 -4.42
N LEU A 105 12.18 -12.07 -4.88
CA LEU A 105 13.35 -11.19 -4.80
C LEU A 105 13.81 -10.91 -3.36
N ARG A 106 12.91 -10.99 -2.39
CA ARG A 106 13.20 -10.83 -0.96
C ARG A 106 13.63 -12.13 -0.27
N GLY A 107 13.80 -13.22 -1.03
CA GLY A 107 14.32 -14.49 -0.56
C GLY A 107 13.26 -15.56 -0.24
N GLU A 108 11.98 -15.27 -0.44
CA GLU A 108 10.88 -16.21 -0.26
C GLU A 108 10.74 -17.09 -1.50
N SER A 109 11.60 -18.10 -1.64
CA SER A 109 11.76 -18.89 -2.86
C SER A 109 10.52 -19.69 -3.27
N GLU A 110 9.62 -20.03 -2.34
CA GLU A 110 8.37 -20.74 -2.62
C GLU A 110 7.42 -19.93 -3.51
N TYR A 111 7.56 -18.60 -3.57
CA TYR A 111 6.74 -17.75 -4.42
C TYR A 111 7.16 -17.75 -5.90
N GLU A 112 8.23 -18.45 -6.27
CA GLU A 112 8.59 -18.70 -7.66
C GLU A 112 7.55 -19.54 -8.40
N PHE A 113 6.83 -20.42 -7.67
CA PHE A 113 5.85 -21.33 -8.26
C PHE A 113 4.49 -20.68 -8.41
N HIS A 114 3.83 -20.93 -9.54
CA HIS A 114 2.48 -20.47 -9.85
C HIS A 114 1.51 -21.65 -9.94
N PHE A 115 0.24 -21.39 -9.61
CA PHE A 115 -0.81 -22.41 -9.74
C PHE A 115 -1.01 -22.80 -11.20
N ASN A 116 -1.03 -21.82 -12.10
CA ASN A 116 -1.07 -22.03 -13.53
C ASN A 116 0.37 -21.93 -14.09
N ALA A 117 0.85 -23.00 -14.71
CA ALA A 117 2.21 -23.07 -15.25
C ALA A 117 2.49 -22.06 -16.39
N PHE A 118 1.44 -21.47 -16.97
CA PHE A 118 1.58 -20.45 -18.02
C PHE A 118 1.56 -19.01 -17.48
N ASP A 119 1.30 -18.82 -16.18
CA ASP A 119 1.32 -17.51 -15.55
C ASP A 119 2.76 -17.11 -15.31
N GLU A 120 3.28 -16.20 -16.13
CA GLU A 120 4.65 -15.74 -16.03
C GLU A 120 4.75 -14.24 -16.40
N LEU A 121 5.51 -13.48 -15.59
CA LEU A 121 5.92 -12.13 -15.97
C LEU A 121 6.99 -12.21 -17.07
N SER A 122 6.84 -11.36 -18.09
CA SER A 122 7.88 -11.17 -19.11
C SER A 122 9.19 -10.65 -18.49
N PRO A 123 10.34 -10.82 -19.17
CA PRO A 123 11.62 -10.28 -18.67
C PRO A 123 11.59 -8.77 -18.44
N SER A 124 10.84 -8.01 -19.24
CA SER A 124 10.67 -6.58 -19.04
C SER A 124 9.85 -6.22 -17.81
N GLN A 125 8.79 -6.98 -17.52
CA GLN A 125 7.99 -6.82 -16.31
C GLN A 125 8.78 -7.18 -15.06
N LYS A 126 9.55 -8.26 -15.09
CA LYS A 126 10.47 -8.64 -13.99
C LYS A 126 11.48 -7.54 -13.72
N SER A 127 12.16 -7.04 -14.78
CA SER A 127 13.12 -5.94 -14.65
C SER A 127 12.47 -4.65 -14.11
N PHE A 128 11.27 -4.35 -14.56
CA PHE A 128 10.50 -3.20 -14.08
C PHE A 128 10.21 -3.32 -12.59
N ALA A 129 9.67 -4.46 -12.13
CA ALA A 129 9.36 -4.70 -10.72
C ALA A 129 10.60 -4.63 -9.83
N GLU A 130 11.70 -5.27 -10.25
CA GLU A 130 12.98 -5.25 -9.52
C GLU A 130 13.55 -3.83 -9.38
N ASN A 131 13.51 -3.03 -10.44
CA ASN A 131 14.00 -1.65 -10.41
C ASN A 131 13.16 -0.76 -9.47
N HIS A 132 11.83 -0.94 -9.46
CA HIS A 132 10.95 -0.18 -8.59
C HIS A 132 11.10 -0.60 -7.11
N LEU A 133 11.30 -1.89 -6.83
CA LEU A 133 11.62 -2.34 -5.48
C LEU A 133 12.92 -1.72 -4.97
N LYS A 134 14.00 -1.79 -5.76
CA LYS A 134 15.29 -1.17 -5.42
C LYS A 134 15.22 0.34 -5.24
N LEU A 135 14.39 1.01 -6.06
CA LEU A 135 14.16 2.45 -5.93
C LEU A 135 13.49 2.78 -4.61
N PHE A 136 12.43 2.07 -4.26
CA PHE A 136 11.73 2.23 -2.99
C PHE A 136 12.64 1.92 -1.79
N GLU A 137 13.33 0.77 -1.78
CA GLU A 137 14.19 0.36 -0.67
C GLU A 137 15.30 1.39 -0.40
N ARG A 138 15.92 1.90 -1.45
CA ARG A 138 16.96 2.94 -1.34
C ARG A 138 16.41 4.24 -0.75
N TRP A 139 15.20 4.64 -1.14
CA TRP A 139 14.51 5.79 -0.56
C TRP A 139 14.15 5.54 0.91
N TRP A 140 13.57 4.37 1.21
CA TRP A 140 13.16 3.96 2.55
C TRP A 140 14.33 3.96 3.55
N ASP A 141 15.49 3.47 3.14
CA ASP A 141 16.67 3.40 4.01
C ASP A 141 17.14 4.78 4.48
N GLY A 142 17.07 5.78 3.63
CA GLY A 142 17.45 7.17 3.94
C GLY A 142 16.34 8.04 4.52
N TRP A 143 15.10 7.55 4.55
CA TRP A 143 13.95 8.39 4.92
C TRP A 143 13.81 8.53 6.45
N GLU A 144 13.76 9.78 6.93
CA GLU A 144 13.70 10.09 8.37
C GLU A 144 12.36 9.76 9.03
N GLY A 145 11.26 9.83 8.27
CA GLY A 145 9.91 9.60 8.78
C GLY A 145 9.66 8.19 9.32
N LYS A 146 10.52 7.21 8.98
CA LYS A 146 10.42 5.84 9.52
C LYS A 146 10.58 5.78 11.04
N ASN A 147 11.29 6.74 11.62
CA ASN A 147 11.57 6.83 13.06
C ASN A 147 10.63 7.80 13.80
N HIS A 148 9.70 8.45 13.09
CA HIS A 148 8.75 9.36 13.71
C HIS A 148 7.85 8.62 14.71
N GLN A 149 7.74 9.12 15.91
CA GLN A 149 6.93 8.58 17.01
C GLN A 149 6.09 9.71 17.62
N THR A 150 4.96 9.34 18.19
CA THR A 150 4.16 10.28 18.99
C THR A 150 4.96 10.72 20.20
N ASN A 151 5.10 12.02 20.40
CA ASN A 151 5.64 12.60 21.65
C ASN A 151 4.64 12.48 22.80
#